data_d32873f42f178e0e4ccdd6375b6edc69
#
_entry.id   d32873f42f178e0e4ccdd6375b6edc69
#
_cell.length_a   1.000
_cell.length_b   1.000
_cell.length_c   1.000
_cell.angle_alpha   90.00
_cell.angle_beta   90.00
_cell.angle_gamma   90.00
#
_symmetry.space_group_name_H-M   'P 1'
#
loop_
_entity.id
_entity.type
_entity.pdbx_description
1 polymer ?
#
loop_
_entity_poly.entity_id
_entity_poly.type
_entity_poly.pdbx_seq_one_letter_code
_entity_poly.pdbx_strand_id
1 'polypeptide(L)'
;MIDLVEPHNTEAEEKLIACLCLSGDSSAYDTISSIISEDDFYFLRHRLLFRAVATLSGDKPIDEVSIMEYLKSIECLEEVGGVTGIIEILSKSSSSLQLKYYTELVLEKANLRRLRRAYILGAENASAETATSQQIKANVEEQTSKVSQTADSGQQIQDTANELKEDFAAMMSGEYVNDVVRTHLPQLDSMLGSGGIGAGEVLTLSAPTSCGKSALALYIATQAMLKEAVPTLLFSLEMPRKQVLKRMVQAISGVNLRQIQERVISDDNMQKANDATDLVASLPFYSIHTARNPQDVLSQARNYVKKHGVKLVVIDYLQLIPWSSKAKSKAEGIADISHKVKQLALELNVSVILLSQVNREGAKRETGLSLYDLKDSGDIENDADIVLLLWPKNGDIEGAKSSDAKGPFTDLQYTIAKNREGERGVGGYLKFYHCLGRFK
;
A
#
# COMPACT_ATOMS: atom_id res chain seq x y z
N MET A 1 -13.01 7.78 -36.47
CA MET A 1 -11.91 8.11 -35.52
C MET A 1 -11.86 9.62 -35.41
N ILE A 2 -12.00 10.16 -34.22
CA ILE A 2 -11.79 11.61 -34.01
C ILE A 2 -10.28 11.80 -34.06
N ASP A 3 -9.83 12.54 -35.08
CA ASP A 3 -8.40 12.88 -35.26
C ASP A 3 -8.02 13.94 -34.24
N LEU A 4 -7.87 13.52 -32.98
CA LEU A 4 -7.48 14.38 -31.88
C LEU A 4 -5.96 14.50 -31.87
N VAL A 5 -5.46 15.71 -32.04
CA VAL A 5 -4.03 16.05 -31.87
C VAL A 5 -3.56 15.52 -30.52
N GLU A 6 -2.41 14.84 -30.50
CA GLU A 6 -1.84 14.35 -29.23
C GLU A 6 -1.50 15.51 -28.29
N PRO A 7 -1.76 15.39 -26.99
CA PRO A 7 -1.45 16.42 -26.01
C PRO A 7 0.03 16.79 -26.02
N HIS A 8 0.36 18.06 -26.29
CA HIS A 8 1.70 18.61 -26.24
C HIS A 8 1.67 20.11 -25.89
N ASN A 9 2.83 20.66 -25.55
CA ASN A 9 3.02 22.10 -25.37
C ASN A 9 4.41 22.47 -25.90
N THR A 10 4.46 22.89 -27.16
CA THR A 10 5.70 23.21 -27.86
C THR A 10 6.52 24.27 -27.15
N GLU A 11 5.87 25.32 -26.66
CA GLU A 11 6.54 26.44 -25.98
C GLU A 11 7.17 25.97 -24.63
N ALA A 12 6.48 25.09 -23.87
CA ALA A 12 7.03 24.56 -22.63
C ALA A 12 8.23 23.65 -22.89
N GLU A 13 8.19 22.80 -23.93
CA GLU A 13 9.30 21.94 -24.31
C GLU A 13 10.54 22.76 -24.72
N GLU A 14 10.36 23.76 -25.57
CA GLU A 14 11.44 24.65 -26.04
C GLU A 14 12.06 25.46 -24.88
N LYS A 15 11.22 26.04 -24.02
CA LYS A 15 11.69 26.83 -22.87
C LYS A 15 12.40 25.95 -21.84
N LEU A 16 11.95 24.70 -21.62
CA LEU A 16 12.63 23.78 -20.73
C LEU A 16 14.06 23.49 -21.22
N ILE A 17 14.23 23.16 -22.50
CA ILE A 17 15.54 22.90 -23.11
C ILE A 17 16.42 24.15 -23.00
N ALA A 18 15.88 25.32 -23.36
CA ALA A 18 16.60 26.57 -23.29
C ALA A 18 17.07 26.93 -21.87
N CYS A 19 16.21 26.71 -20.87
CA CYS A 19 16.55 26.95 -19.47
C CYS A 19 17.61 25.94 -18.94
N LEU A 20 17.59 24.69 -19.37
CA LEU A 20 18.62 23.70 -19.04
C LEU A 20 19.99 24.11 -19.61
N CYS A 21 20.04 24.58 -20.86
CA CYS A 21 21.25 25.04 -21.46
C CYS A 21 21.77 26.36 -20.80
N LEU A 22 20.87 27.27 -20.41
CA LEU A 22 21.23 28.51 -19.73
C LEU A 22 21.79 28.28 -18.32
N SER A 23 21.34 27.26 -17.63
CA SER A 23 21.81 26.93 -16.28
C SER A 23 23.31 26.57 -16.27
N GLY A 24 23.80 25.93 -17.35
CA GLY A 24 25.20 25.51 -17.51
C GLY A 24 25.67 24.56 -16.43
N ASP A 25 24.76 24.11 -15.55
CA ASP A 25 25.05 23.32 -14.35
C ASP A 25 24.51 21.90 -14.51
N SER A 26 25.36 20.91 -14.34
CA SER A 26 25.00 19.49 -14.36
C SER A 26 23.96 19.14 -13.30
N SER A 27 23.96 19.84 -12.16
CA SER A 27 23.01 19.58 -11.07
C SER A 27 21.55 19.88 -11.46
N ALA A 28 21.34 20.90 -12.32
CA ALA A 28 20.03 21.21 -12.85
C ALA A 28 19.52 20.09 -13.77
N TYR A 29 20.39 19.56 -14.63
CA TYR A 29 20.05 18.42 -15.48
C TYR A 29 19.76 17.17 -14.64
N ASP A 30 20.59 16.84 -13.65
CA ASP A 30 20.40 15.67 -12.78
C ASP A 30 19.05 15.70 -12.08
N THR A 31 18.64 16.87 -11.59
CA THR A 31 17.33 17.07 -10.97
C THR A 31 16.19 16.83 -11.97
N ILE A 32 16.29 17.39 -13.18
CA ILE A 32 15.23 17.26 -14.18
C ILE A 32 15.17 15.85 -14.78
N SER A 33 16.30 15.21 -15.02
CA SER A 33 16.38 13.85 -15.56
C SER A 33 15.82 12.77 -14.61
N SER A 34 15.75 13.07 -13.32
CA SER A 34 15.05 12.21 -12.35
C SER A 34 13.52 12.26 -12.50
N ILE A 35 12.98 13.32 -13.12
CA ILE A 35 11.54 13.59 -13.26
C ILE A 35 11.05 13.25 -14.67
N ILE A 36 11.78 13.62 -15.71
CA ILE A 36 11.41 13.43 -17.11
C ILE A 36 12.53 12.78 -17.91
N SER A 37 12.16 12.09 -18.98
CA SER A 37 13.05 11.45 -19.95
C SER A 37 12.89 12.07 -21.34
N GLU A 38 13.76 11.69 -22.28
CA GLU A 38 13.64 12.12 -23.67
C GLU A 38 12.30 11.73 -24.32
N ASP A 39 11.71 10.59 -23.91
CA ASP A 39 10.42 10.13 -24.42
C ASP A 39 9.22 10.98 -23.98
N ASP A 40 9.43 11.88 -23.01
CA ASP A 40 8.40 12.78 -22.53
C ASP A 40 8.22 14.02 -23.44
N PHE A 41 9.14 14.27 -24.32
CA PHE A 41 8.99 15.30 -25.35
C PHE A 41 8.18 14.80 -26.53
N TYR A 42 7.32 15.64 -27.07
CA TYR A 42 6.47 15.29 -28.21
C TYR A 42 7.26 15.31 -29.52
N PHE A 43 8.02 16.39 -29.77
CA PHE A 43 8.76 16.57 -31.01
C PHE A 43 10.12 15.88 -31.00
N LEU A 44 10.46 15.20 -32.08
CA LEU A 44 11.76 14.51 -32.24
C LEU A 44 12.93 15.48 -32.02
N ARG A 45 12.85 16.70 -32.57
CA ARG A 45 13.89 17.73 -32.39
C ARG A 45 14.16 18.05 -30.92
N HIS A 46 13.13 18.08 -30.07
CA HIS A 46 13.26 18.34 -28.64
C HIS A 46 13.86 17.15 -27.90
N ARG A 47 13.50 15.92 -28.28
CA ARG A 47 14.12 14.69 -27.75
C ARG A 47 15.61 14.67 -28.02
N LEU A 48 16.03 14.96 -29.25
CA LEU A 48 17.43 14.99 -29.64
C LEU A 48 18.22 16.06 -28.89
N LEU A 49 17.65 17.25 -28.69
CA LEU A 49 18.27 18.31 -27.92
C LEU A 49 18.38 17.94 -26.43
N PHE A 50 17.36 17.34 -25.84
CA PHE A 50 17.40 16.86 -24.45
C PHE A 50 18.47 15.76 -24.28
N ARG A 51 18.57 14.82 -25.22
CA ARG A 51 19.63 13.80 -25.27
C ARG A 51 21.02 14.43 -25.39
N ALA A 52 21.17 15.46 -26.20
CA ALA A 52 22.44 16.19 -26.31
C ALA A 52 22.84 16.82 -24.96
N VAL A 53 21.92 17.50 -24.29
CA VAL A 53 22.12 18.05 -22.94
C VAL A 53 22.52 16.92 -21.96
N ALA A 54 21.82 15.78 -22.00
CA ALA A 54 22.12 14.61 -21.19
C ALA A 54 23.56 14.12 -21.34
N THR A 55 24.02 14.04 -22.57
CA THR A 55 25.37 13.52 -22.88
C THR A 55 26.48 14.52 -22.52
N LEU A 56 26.17 15.79 -22.57
CA LEU A 56 27.16 16.87 -22.29
C LEU A 56 27.25 17.21 -20.80
N SER A 57 26.21 16.96 -20.01
CA SER A 57 26.11 17.37 -18.60
C SER A 57 27.19 16.78 -17.65
N GLY A 58 27.89 15.71 -18.08
CA GLY A 58 28.92 15.09 -17.23
C GLY A 58 30.31 15.72 -17.34
N ASP A 59 30.76 16.08 -18.54
CA ASP A 59 32.16 16.39 -18.82
C ASP A 59 32.42 17.63 -19.69
N LYS A 60 31.38 18.24 -20.26
CA LYS A 60 31.52 19.34 -21.24
C LYS A 60 30.58 20.48 -20.95
N PRO A 61 30.95 21.73 -21.33
CA PRO A 61 30.02 22.84 -21.23
C PRO A 61 28.78 22.61 -22.11
N ILE A 62 27.61 22.95 -21.59
CA ILE A 62 26.34 22.86 -22.30
C ILE A 62 26.12 24.21 -23.02
N ASP A 63 26.71 24.36 -24.18
CA ASP A 63 26.58 25.53 -25.04
C ASP A 63 26.18 25.15 -26.47
N GLU A 64 25.91 26.17 -27.28
CA GLU A 64 25.47 26.03 -28.68
C GLU A 64 26.45 25.19 -29.52
N VAL A 65 27.75 25.41 -29.28
CA VAL A 65 28.83 24.77 -30.06
C VAL A 65 28.92 23.26 -29.69
N SER A 66 28.90 22.96 -28.40
CA SER A 66 28.99 21.60 -27.92
C SER A 66 27.77 20.77 -28.33
N ILE A 67 26.57 21.36 -28.27
CA ILE A 67 25.32 20.69 -28.73
C ILE A 67 25.41 20.44 -30.25
N MET A 68 25.86 21.44 -31.02
CA MET A 68 26.00 21.27 -32.47
C MET A 68 27.01 20.19 -32.84
N GLU A 69 28.18 20.15 -32.17
CA GLU A 69 29.20 19.13 -32.42
C GLU A 69 28.67 17.73 -32.07
N TYR A 70 27.97 17.58 -30.94
CA TYR A 70 27.34 16.30 -30.57
C TYR A 70 26.34 15.85 -31.62
N LEU A 71 25.40 16.74 -32.04
CA LEU A 71 24.38 16.41 -33.05
C LEU A 71 24.98 16.09 -34.41
N LYS A 72 26.09 16.73 -34.79
CA LYS A 72 26.86 16.36 -35.99
C LYS A 72 27.45 14.96 -35.85
N SER A 73 27.99 14.61 -34.69
CA SER A 73 28.62 13.31 -34.46
C SER A 73 27.65 12.11 -34.57
N ILE A 74 26.36 12.37 -34.32
CA ILE A 74 25.28 11.36 -34.44
C ILE A 74 24.44 11.55 -35.71
N GLU A 75 24.88 12.38 -36.64
CA GLU A 75 24.23 12.69 -37.94
C GLU A 75 22.78 13.22 -37.85
N CYS A 76 22.38 13.84 -36.71
CA CYS A 76 21.02 14.31 -36.43
C CYS A 76 20.90 15.84 -36.44
N LEU A 77 21.88 16.58 -36.95
CA LEU A 77 21.85 18.05 -36.94
C LEU A 77 20.68 18.64 -37.77
N GLU A 78 20.41 18.03 -38.92
CA GLU A 78 19.32 18.53 -39.81
C GLU A 78 17.93 18.26 -39.20
N GLU A 79 17.77 17.22 -38.42
CA GLU A 79 16.50 16.87 -37.76
C GLU A 79 16.08 17.89 -36.69
N VAL A 80 17.01 18.64 -36.13
CA VAL A 80 16.73 19.73 -35.18
C VAL A 80 16.58 21.08 -35.84
N GLY A 81 16.64 21.17 -37.19
CA GLY A 81 16.57 22.38 -37.97
C GLY A 81 17.94 23.09 -38.18
N GLY A 82 19.02 22.29 -38.13
CA GLY A 82 20.37 22.78 -38.27
C GLY A 82 20.81 23.73 -37.17
N VAL A 83 21.84 24.49 -37.44
CA VAL A 83 22.38 25.51 -36.49
C VAL A 83 21.32 26.56 -36.12
N THR A 84 20.53 26.97 -37.11
CA THR A 84 19.48 27.98 -36.92
C THR A 84 18.40 27.50 -35.95
N GLY A 85 17.97 26.25 -36.06
CA GLY A 85 16.98 25.66 -35.16
C GLY A 85 17.47 25.56 -33.69
N ILE A 86 18.76 25.27 -33.50
CA ILE A 86 19.37 25.26 -32.15
C ILE A 86 19.33 26.66 -31.56
N ILE A 87 19.82 27.67 -32.30
CA ILE A 87 19.86 29.08 -31.85
C ILE A 87 18.45 29.61 -31.55
N GLU A 88 17.46 29.27 -32.40
CA GLU A 88 16.07 29.66 -32.18
C GLU A 88 15.52 29.16 -30.85
N ILE A 89 15.74 27.86 -30.51
CA ILE A 89 15.26 27.29 -29.25
C ILE A 89 16.01 27.89 -28.07
N LEU A 90 17.33 27.98 -28.12
CA LEU A 90 18.14 28.50 -27.02
C LEU A 90 17.86 29.99 -26.73
N SER A 91 17.49 30.78 -27.75
CA SER A 91 17.09 32.18 -27.58
C SER A 91 15.79 32.37 -26.78
N LYS A 92 14.98 31.31 -26.58
CA LYS A 92 13.72 31.36 -25.83
C LYS A 92 13.90 31.25 -24.30
N SER A 93 15.14 31.17 -23.83
CA SER A 93 15.44 31.11 -22.40
C SER A 93 15.02 32.40 -21.68
N SER A 94 14.37 32.26 -20.53
CA SER A 94 13.93 33.41 -19.74
C SER A 94 14.53 33.45 -18.33
N SER A 95 14.64 32.33 -17.64
CA SER A 95 15.27 32.21 -16.32
C SER A 95 15.37 30.74 -15.91
N SER A 96 16.48 30.35 -15.29
CA SER A 96 16.64 29.02 -14.70
C SER A 96 15.66 28.74 -13.53
N LEU A 97 15.12 29.79 -12.90
CA LEU A 97 14.11 29.66 -11.84
C LEU A 97 12.77 29.06 -12.33
N GLN A 98 12.54 29.01 -13.63
CA GLN A 98 11.30 28.48 -14.21
C GLN A 98 11.43 27.00 -14.66
N LEU A 99 12.58 26.37 -14.47
CA LEU A 99 12.83 24.98 -14.85
C LEU A 99 11.76 24.04 -14.30
N LYS A 100 11.46 24.11 -13.00
CA LYS A 100 10.44 23.27 -12.36
C LYS A 100 9.07 23.41 -13.01
N TYR A 101 8.64 24.63 -13.28
CA TYR A 101 7.33 24.90 -13.89
C TYR A 101 7.22 24.31 -15.31
N TYR A 102 8.24 24.48 -16.15
CA TYR A 102 8.20 23.90 -17.50
C TYR A 102 8.32 22.37 -17.47
N THR A 103 9.08 21.81 -16.53
CA THR A 103 9.15 20.36 -16.34
C THR A 103 7.79 19.77 -16.00
N GLU A 104 7.05 20.38 -15.07
CA GLU A 104 5.71 19.96 -14.70
C GLU A 104 4.73 20.02 -15.89
N LEU A 105 4.80 21.07 -16.71
CA LEU A 105 3.97 21.19 -17.92
C LEU A 105 4.29 20.12 -18.98
N VAL A 106 5.57 19.83 -19.23
CA VAL A 106 5.99 18.79 -20.17
C VAL A 106 5.57 17.42 -19.66
N LEU A 107 5.80 17.13 -18.38
CA LEU A 107 5.41 15.89 -17.74
C LEU A 107 3.89 15.65 -17.80
N GLU A 108 3.09 16.67 -17.50
CA GLU A 108 1.63 16.57 -17.56
C GLU A 108 1.16 16.20 -18.99
N LYS A 109 1.74 16.83 -20.03
CA LYS A 109 1.41 16.47 -21.41
C LYS A 109 1.87 15.06 -21.78
N ALA A 110 3.03 14.65 -21.30
CA ALA A 110 3.52 13.28 -21.49
C ALA A 110 2.61 12.26 -20.80
N ASN A 111 2.17 12.54 -19.59
CA ASN A 111 1.25 11.69 -18.84
C ASN A 111 -0.11 11.57 -19.53
N LEU A 112 -0.65 12.64 -20.07
CA LEU A 112 -1.86 12.60 -20.89
C LEU A 112 -1.70 11.72 -22.15
N ARG A 113 -0.53 11.77 -22.81
CA ARG A 113 -0.22 10.87 -23.94
C ARG A 113 -0.14 9.40 -23.51
N ARG A 114 0.50 9.12 -22.36
CA ARG A 114 0.59 7.74 -21.78
C ARG A 114 -0.80 7.21 -21.46
N LEU A 115 -1.64 7.99 -20.79
CA LEU A 115 -3.04 7.63 -20.47
C LEU A 115 -3.82 7.36 -21.77
N ARG A 116 -3.75 8.26 -22.74
CA ARG A 116 -4.44 8.08 -24.04
C ARG A 116 -4.03 6.77 -24.70
N ARG A 117 -2.71 6.48 -24.78
CA ARG A 117 -2.20 5.25 -25.38
C ARG A 117 -2.70 4.00 -24.65
N ALA A 118 -2.70 4.02 -23.31
CA ALA A 118 -3.20 2.91 -22.50
C ALA A 118 -4.70 2.61 -22.80
N TYR A 119 -5.53 3.65 -22.87
CA TYR A 119 -6.96 3.49 -23.16
C TYR A 119 -7.22 3.08 -24.62
N ILE A 120 -6.49 3.62 -25.59
CA ILE A 120 -6.62 3.22 -27.00
C ILE A 120 -6.25 1.75 -27.16
N LEU A 121 -5.12 1.32 -26.61
CA LEU A 121 -4.69 -0.08 -26.65
C LEU A 121 -5.69 -1.01 -25.96
N GLY A 122 -6.27 -0.57 -24.84
CA GLY A 122 -7.34 -1.28 -24.15
C GLY A 122 -8.59 -1.44 -25.03
N ALA A 123 -9.00 -0.38 -25.74
CA ALA A 123 -10.13 -0.41 -26.65
C ALA A 123 -9.89 -1.30 -27.88
N GLU A 124 -8.67 -1.26 -28.46
CA GLU A 124 -8.26 -2.12 -29.57
C GLU A 124 -8.29 -3.60 -29.19
N ASN A 125 -7.72 -3.95 -28.04
CA ASN A 125 -7.72 -5.31 -27.51
C ASN A 125 -9.13 -5.83 -27.21
N ALA A 126 -10.04 -4.95 -26.76
CA ALA A 126 -11.44 -5.29 -26.54
C ALA A 126 -12.15 -5.54 -27.87
N SER A 127 -11.90 -4.72 -28.89
CA SER A 127 -12.51 -4.84 -30.21
C SER A 127 -11.99 -6.06 -31.00
N ALA A 128 -10.74 -6.42 -30.82
CA ALA A 128 -10.11 -7.57 -31.47
C ALA A 128 -10.36 -8.90 -30.73
N GLU A 129 -11.00 -8.86 -29.56
CA GLU A 129 -11.25 -10.03 -28.68
C GLU A 129 -9.98 -10.83 -28.35
N THR A 130 -8.81 -10.15 -28.34
CA THR A 130 -7.50 -10.78 -28.12
C THR A 130 -7.22 -11.11 -26.65
N ALA A 131 -8.01 -10.54 -25.72
CA ALA A 131 -7.84 -10.75 -24.30
C ALA A 131 -9.19 -10.66 -23.56
N THR A 132 -9.27 -11.26 -22.37
CA THR A 132 -10.47 -11.16 -21.53
C THR A 132 -10.65 -9.75 -20.97
N SER A 133 -11.89 -9.36 -20.67
CA SER A 133 -12.19 -8.04 -20.07
C SER A 133 -11.37 -7.74 -18.81
N GLN A 134 -11.00 -8.76 -18.03
CA GLN A 134 -10.17 -8.63 -16.85
C GLN A 134 -8.68 -8.39 -17.16
N GLN A 135 -8.16 -9.07 -18.17
CA GLN A 135 -6.79 -8.84 -18.63
C GLN A 135 -6.61 -7.44 -19.20
N ILE A 136 -7.59 -6.97 -19.99
CA ILE A 136 -7.59 -5.62 -20.54
C ILE A 136 -7.63 -4.58 -19.43
N LYS A 137 -8.53 -4.75 -18.46
CA LYS A 137 -8.62 -3.85 -17.30
C LYS A 137 -7.33 -3.82 -16.50
N ALA A 138 -6.75 -4.97 -16.18
CA ALA A 138 -5.49 -5.06 -15.43
C ALA A 138 -4.32 -4.39 -16.17
N ASN A 139 -4.23 -4.56 -17.49
CA ASN A 139 -3.19 -3.93 -18.31
C ASN A 139 -3.35 -2.41 -18.36
N VAL A 140 -4.58 -1.89 -18.50
CA VAL A 140 -4.85 -0.45 -18.48
C VAL A 140 -4.53 0.12 -17.09
N GLU A 141 -4.94 -0.53 -16.01
CA GLU A 141 -4.64 -0.13 -14.63
C GLU A 141 -3.13 -0.13 -14.35
N GLU A 142 -2.39 -1.14 -14.82
CA GLU A 142 -0.93 -1.19 -14.68
C GLU A 142 -0.25 -0.02 -15.41
N GLN A 143 -0.65 0.28 -16.64
CA GLN A 143 -0.07 1.38 -17.41
C GLN A 143 -0.45 2.75 -16.86
N THR A 144 -1.66 2.91 -16.34
CA THR A 144 -2.12 4.17 -15.75
C THR A 144 -1.54 4.43 -14.36
N SER A 145 -1.26 3.39 -13.58
CA SER A 145 -0.61 3.54 -12.26
C SER A 145 0.82 4.06 -12.37
N LYS A 146 1.55 3.71 -13.42
CA LYS A 146 2.90 4.25 -13.69
C LYS A 146 2.90 5.76 -13.94
N VAL A 147 1.80 6.32 -14.42
CA VAL A 147 1.63 7.76 -14.63
C VAL A 147 1.50 8.51 -13.30
N SER A 148 0.92 7.87 -12.28
CA SER A 148 0.75 8.47 -10.96
C SER A 148 2.02 8.46 -10.08
N GLN A 149 2.99 7.59 -10.39
CA GLN A 149 4.21 7.42 -9.59
C GLN A 149 5.32 8.45 -9.89
N THR A 150 5.19 9.22 -10.97
CA THR A 150 6.22 10.21 -11.38
C THR A 150 6.13 11.55 -10.62
N ALA A 151 5.25 11.68 -9.63
CA ALA A 151 5.01 12.94 -8.91
C ALA A 151 5.66 13.01 -7.51
N ASP A 152 6.44 12.02 -7.11
CA ASP A 152 7.20 12.07 -5.85
C ASP A 152 8.55 12.76 -6.10
N SER A 153 8.48 14.06 -6.45
CA SER A 153 9.64 14.95 -6.40
C SER A 153 10.03 15.06 -4.93
N GLY A 154 11.19 14.50 -4.57
CA GLY A 154 11.69 14.45 -3.19
C GLY A 154 11.37 15.72 -2.42
N GLN A 155 10.51 15.61 -1.42
CA GLN A 155 10.20 16.70 -0.50
C GLN A 155 11.51 17.18 0.11
N GLN A 156 11.76 18.48 0.10
CA GLN A 156 12.95 18.98 0.78
C GLN A 156 12.84 18.59 2.24
N ILE A 157 13.91 18.03 2.80
CA ILE A 157 13.97 17.57 4.19
C ILE A 157 13.54 18.67 5.18
N GLN A 158 13.62 19.92 4.74
CA GLN A 158 13.22 21.11 5.49
C GLN A 158 11.70 21.22 5.67
N ASP A 159 10.92 20.82 4.66
CA ASP A 159 9.43 20.80 4.75
C ASP A 159 9.01 19.70 5.73
N THR A 160 9.55 18.50 5.59
CA THR A 160 9.32 17.39 6.54
C THR A 160 9.77 17.73 7.96
N ALA A 161 10.88 18.47 8.13
CA ALA A 161 11.35 18.91 9.44
C ALA A 161 10.41 19.95 10.09
N ASN A 162 9.75 20.77 9.29
CA ASN A 162 8.75 21.72 9.81
C ASN A 162 7.46 21.00 10.20
N GLU A 163 6.98 20.06 9.39
CA GLU A 163 5.86 19.18 9.73
C GLU A 163 6.12 18.44 11.05
N LEU A 164 7.32 17.86 11.21
CA LEU A 164 7.69 17.16 12.45
C LEU A 164 7.71 18.08 13.68
N LYS A 165 8.11 19.36 13.53
CA LYS A 165 8.03 20.33 14.63
C LYS A 165 6.58 20.68 15.01
N GLU A 166 5.70 20.78 14.03
CA GLU A 166 4.27 20.99 14.25
C GLU A 166 3.66 19.80 14.98
N ASP A 167 4.02 18.57 14.59
CA ASP A 167 3.62 17.36 15.28
C ASP A 167 4.10 17.33 16.73
N PHE A 168 5.35 17.70 17.00
CA PHE A 168 5.87 17.81 18.37
C PHE A 168 5.12 18.84 19.21
N ALA A 169 4.79 19.98 18.63
CA ALA A 169 4.01 21.00 19.31
C ALA A 169 2.58 20.51 19.62
N ALA A 170 1.94 19.83 18.68
CA ALA A 170 0.61 19.24 18.85
C ALA A 170 0.63 18.10 19.90
N MET A 171 1.68 17.28 19.94
CA MET A 171 1.86 16.27 20.99
C MET A 171 1.95 16.91 22.39
N MET A 172 2.67 18.00 22.52
CA MET A 172 2.82 18.71 23.81
C MET A 172 1.54 19.41 24.25
N SER A 173 0.72 19.91 23.31
CA SER A 173 -0.57 20.53 23.61
C SER A 173 -1.68 19.52 23.90
N GLY A 174 -1.44 18.22 23.61
CA GLY A 174 -2.46 17.16 23.69
C GLY A 174 -3.47 17.18 22.54
N GLU A 175 -3.24 17.99 21.51
CA GLU A 175 -4.08 18.09 20.31
C GLU A 175 -3.62 17.14 19.20
N TYR A 176 -2.49 16.47 19.39
CA TYR A 176 -1.94 15.55 18.40
C TYR A 176 -2.84 14.32 18.23
N VAL A 177 -3.40 14.18 17.05
CA VAL A 177 -4.12 12.98 16.65
C VAL A 177 -3.10 12.04 16.01
N ASN A 178 -2.61 11.09 16.79
CA ASN A 178 -1.71 10.05 16.27
C ASN A 178 -2.45 9.26 15.18
N ASP A 179 -1.94 9.23 13.95
CA ASP A 179 -2.57 8.50 12.82
C ASP A 179 -2.22 6.99 12.92
N VAL A 180 -2.55 6.41 14.08
CA VAL A 180 -2.32 5.00 14.40
C VAL A 180 -3.64 4.28 14.63
N VAL A 181 -3.69 3.04 14.25
CA VAL A 181 -4.80 2.15 14.57
C VAL A 181 -4.46 1.37 15.84
N ARG A 182 -5.15 1.67 16.95
CA ARG A 182 -4.96 0.96 18.21
C ARG A 182 -5.58 -0.42 18.18
N THR A 183 -4.91 -1.38 18.82
CA THR A 183 -5.46 -2.75 18.98
C THR A 183 -6.56 -2.79 20.04
N HIS A 184 -6.61 -1.81 20.92
CA HIS A 184 -7.45 -1.75 22.13
C HIS A 184 -7.22 -2.92 23.08
N LEU A 185 -6.02 -3.48 23.03
CA LEU A 185 -5.44 -4.37 24.03
C LEU A 185 -4.31 -3.58 24.70
N PRO A 186 -4.55 -2.97 25.87
CA PRO A 186 -3.64 -1.96 26.45
C PRO A 186 -2.20 -2.42 26.61
N GLN A 187 -1.99 -3.69 26.97
CA GLN A 187 -0.66 -4.27 27.12
C GLN A 187 0.04 -4.38 25.74
N LEU A 188 -0.69 -4.75 24.70
CA LEU A 188 -0.14 -4.84 23.35
C LEU A 188 0.16 -3.44 22.80
N ASP A 189 -0.77 -2.50 22.94
CA ASP A 189 -0.59 -1.13 22.47
C ASP A 189 0.61 -0.44 23.13
N SER A 190 0.85 -0.69 24.44
CA SER A 190 2.02 -0.13 25.14
C SER A 190 3.38 -0.68 24.67
N MET A 191 3.39 -1.83 23.99
CA MET A 191 4.60 -2.45 23.42
C MET A 191 4.85 -2.03 21.97
N LEU A 192 3.85 -1.48 21.28
CA LEU A 192 3.97 -0.93 19.93
C LEU A 192 4.57 0.48 20.00
N GLY A 193 5.56 0.79 19.18
CA GLY A 193 6.35 2.03 19.27
C GLY A 193 5.49 3.30 19.23
N SER A 194 4.48 3.33 18.37
CA SER A 194 3.53 4.44 18.23
C SER A 194 2.26 4.29 19.06
N GLY A 195 2.15 3.28 19.92
CA GLY A 195 0.94 2.98 20.69
C GLY A 195 -0.17 2.32 19.87
N GLY A 196 0.15 1.80 18.70
CA GLY A 196 -0.74 1.11 17.76
C GLY A 196 -0.02 0.72 16.49
N ILE A 197 -0.75 0.51 15.40
CA ILE A 197 -0.22 0.22 14.06
C ILE A 197 -0.22 1.55 13.30
N GLY A 198 0.95 2.07 12.95
CA GLY A 198 1.10 3.34 12.24
C GLY A 198 0.57 3.28 10.81
N ALA A 199 0.23 4.45 10.27
CA ALA A 199 -0.08 4.58 8.85
C ALA A 199 1.17 4.23 8.01
N GLY A 200 1.00 3.44 6.95
CA GLY A 200 2.10 2.89 6.17
C GLY A 200 2.76 1.65 6.76
N GLU A 201 2.38 1.22 7.97
CA GLU A 201 2.92 0.02 8.61
C GLU A 201 2.13 -1.26 8.30
N VAL A 202 2.85 -2.37 8.23
CA VAL A 202 2.31 -3.72 8.09
C VAL A 202 2.58 -4.51 9.38
N LEU A 203 1.49 -4.83 10.11
CA LEU A 203 1.52 -5.79 11.19
C LEU A 203 1.21 -7.17 10.63
N THR A 204 2.19 -8.08 10.63
CA THR A 204 2.00 -9.49 10.31
C THR A 204 1.62 -10.26 11.56
N LEU A 205 0.38 -10.77 11.59
CA LEU A 205 -0.13 -11.63 12.68
C LEU A 205 -0.04 -13.10 12.25
N SER A 206 0.77 -13.88 12.94
CA SER A 206 0.98 -15.29 12.64
C SER A 206 0.65 -16.18 13.81
N ALA A 207 -0.02 -17.29 13.51
CA ALA A 207 -0.44 -18.28 14.51
C ALA A 207 -0.63 -19.65 13.87
N PRO A 208 -0.61 -20.74 14.66
CA PRO A 208 -1.09 -22.05 14.25
C PRO A 208 -2.57 -22.00 13.84
N THR A 209 -3.00 -22.99 13.09
CA THR A 209 -4.43 -23.14 12.75
C THR A 209 -5.27 -23.26 14.02
N SER A 210 -6.48 -22.70 13.99
CA SER A 210 -7.44 -22.72 15.12
C SER A 210 -7.02 -21.96 16.38
N CYS A 211 -5.88 -21.28 16.39
CA CYS A 211 -5.39 -20.48 17.51
C CYS A 211 -6.06 -19.10 17.67
N GLY A 212 -7.07 -18.77 16.86
CA GLY A 212 -7.80 -17.51 16.98
C GLY A 212 -7.21 -16.32 16.21
N LYS A 213 -6.28 -16.53 15.26
CA LYS A 213 -5.66 -15.49 14.41
C LYS A 213 -6.68 -14.56 13.78
N SER A 214 -7.59 -15.11 12.96
CA SER A 214 -8.66 -14.33 12.30
C SER A 214 -9.62 -13.69 13.30
N ALA A 215 -9.82 -14.32 14.47
CA ALA A 215 -10.65 -13.74 15.52
C ALA A 215 -9.98 -12.53 16.16
N LEU A 216 -8.65 -12.56 16.39
CA LEU A 216 -7.92 -11.44 16.97
C LEU A 216 -7.87 -10.26 15.98
N ALA A 217 -7.58 -10.50 14.70
CA ALA A 217 -7.58 -9.44 13.70
C ALA A 217 -8.97 -8.78 13.57
N LEU A 218 -10.04 -9.59 13.54
CA LEU A 218 -11.40 -9.08 13.47
C LEU A 218 -11.81 -8.35 14.76
N TYR A 219 -11.33 -8.80 15.93
CA TYR A 219 -11.52 -8.12 17.21
C TYR A 219 -10.86 -6.73 17.20
N ILE A 220 -9.59 -6.63 16.80
CA ILE A 220 -8.86 -5.36 16.67
C ILE A 220 -9.62 -4.42 15.74
N ALA A 221 -9.97 -4.87 14.54
CA ALA A 221 -10.74 -4.10 13.57
C ALA A 221 -12.08 -3.61 14.13
N THR A 222 -12.80 -4.50 14.82
CA THR A 222 -14.09 -4.15 15.45
C THR A 222 -13.92 -3.10 16.55
N GLN A 223 -12.90 -3.22 17.40
CA GLN A 223 -12.64 -2.25 18.46
C GLN A 223 -12.20 -0.88 17.90
N ALA A 224 -11.36 -0.85 16.87
CA ALA A 224 -10.94 0.38 16.19
C ALA A 224 -12.14 1.12 15.57
N MET A 225 -13.06 0.41 14.93
CA MET A 225 -14.29 1.01 14.40
C MET A 225 -15.23 1.52 15.50
N LEU A 226 -15.41 0.76 16.58
CA LEU A 226 -16.33 1.11 17.66
C LEU A 226 -15.87 2.32 18.48
N LYS A 227 -14.56 2.42 18.74
CA LYS A 227 -14.01 3.40 19.67
C LYS A 227 -13.45 4.64 18.98
N GLU A 228 -12.96 4.48 17.76
CA GLU A 228 -12.25 5.53 17.01
C GLU A 228 -12.85 5.78 15.63
N ALA A 229 -13.95 5.10 15.28
CA ALA A 229 -14.64 5.18 13.99
C ALA A 229 -13.71 4.96 12.79
N VAL A 230 -12.64 4.14 12.92
CA VAL A 230 -11.65 3.85 11.89
C VAL A 230 -12.29 3.12 10.71
N PRO A 231 -12.39 3.70 9.50
CA PRO A 231 -12.96 3.01 8.35
C PRO A 231 -12.06 1.82 7.97
N THR A 232 -12.66 0.61 7.93
CA THR A 232 -11.92 -0.65 7.81
C THR A 232 -12.35 -1.46 6.61
N LEU A 233 -11.37 -1.96 5.84
CA LEU A 233 -11.55 -2.90 4.74
C LEU A 233 -10.99 -4.27 5.11
N LEU A 234 -11.83 -5.31 5.06
CA LEU A 234 -11.43 -6.69 5.28
C LEU A 234 -11.46 -7.50 3.96
N PHE A 235 -10.34 -8.05 3.57
CA PHE A 235 -10.27 -9.15 2.61
C PHE A 235 -10.36 -10.47 3.37
N SER A 236 -11.56 -11.08 3.35
CA SER A 236 -11.81 -12.37 4.01
C SER A 236 -11.91 -13.46 2.96
N LEU A 237 -10.77 -14.09 2.65
CA LEU A 237 -10.69 -15.14 1.62
C LEU A 237 -11.02 -16.52 2.17
N GLU A 238 -11.01 -16.70 3.50
CA GLU A 238 -11.34 -17.94 4.17
C GLU A 238 -12.82 -18.00 4.61
N MET A 239 -13.36 -16.87 5.08
CA MET A 239 -14.68 -16.86 5.72
C MET A 239 -15.74 -16.17 4.86
N PRO A 240 -16.95 -16.76 4.74
CA PRO A 240 -18.09 -16.09 4.10
C PRO A 240 -18.53 -14.84 4.89
N ARG A 241 -19.09 -13.84 4.19
CA ARG A 241 -19.57 -12.57 4.79
C ARG A 241 -20.44 -12.77 6.03
N LYS A 242 -21.39 -13.68 5.96
CA LYS A 242 -22.30 -13.97 7.09
C LYS A 242 -21.59 -14.48 8.33
N GLN A 243 -20.48 -15.20 8.16
CA GLN A 243 -19.68 -15.69 9.28
C GLN A 243 -18.85 -14.58 9.92
N VAL A 244 -18.29 -13.67 9.12
CA VAL A 244 -17.59 -12.46 9.62
C VAL A 244 -18.57 -11.63 10.46
N LEU A 245 -19.75 -11.33 9.92
CA LEU A 245 -20.80 -10.58 10.63
C LEU A 245 -21.18 -11.23 11.95
N LYS A 246 -21.42 -12.55 11.95
CA LYS A 246 -21.71 -13.29 13.20
C LYS A 246 -20.63 -13.13 14.26
N ARG A 247 -19.36 -13.20 13.89
CA ARG A 247 -18.24 -13.01 14.83
C ARG A 247 -18.20 -11.60 15.41
N MET A 248 -18.45 -10.58 14.60
CA MET A 248 -18.53 -9.19 15.07
C MET A 248 -19.71 -9.01 16.04
N VAL A 249 -20.89 -9.50 15.70
CA VAL A 249 -22.07 -9.47 16.58
C VAL A 249 -21.80 -10.17 17.91
N GLN A 250 -21.16 -11.34 17.90
CA GLN A 250 -20.76 -12.04 19.12
C GLN A 250 -19.78 -11.21 19.97
N ALA A 251 -18.77 -10.61 19.33
CA ALA A 251 -17.78 -9.79 20.03
C ALA A 251 -18.41 -8.53 20.65
N ILE A 252 -19.38 -7.92 19.99
CA ILE A 252 -20.07 -6.71 20.46
C ILE A 252 -21.10 -7.05 21.54
N SER A 253 -22.04 -7.95 21.24
CA SER A 253 -23.13 -8.31 22.17
C SER A 253 -22.64 -9.04 23.42
N GLY A 254 -21.56 -9.82 23.29
CA GLY A 254 -21.14 -10.77 24.33
C GLY A 254 -22.09 -11.96 24.47
N VAL A 255 -22.92 -12.23 23.45
CA VAL A 255 -23.88 -13.33 23.44
C VAL A 255 -23.31 -14.50 22.65
N ASN A 256 -23.43 -15.70 23.19
CA ASN A 256 -23.13 -16.91 22.45
C ASN A 256 -24.23 -17.20 21.42
N LEU A 257 -24.01 -16.81 20.17
CA LEU A 257 -25.00 -17.00 19.10
C LEU A 257 -25.30 -18.47 18.77
N ARG A 258 -24.55 -19.45 19.32
CA ARG A 258 -24.89 -20.84 19.20
C ARG A 258 -26.18 -21.16 19.94
N GLN A 259 -26.49 -20.44 21.02
CA GLN A 259 -27.75 -20.58 21.78
C GLN A 259 -28.97 -20.28 20.91
N ILE A 260 -28.85 -19.45 19.87
CA ILE A 260 -29.94 -19.20 18.90
C ILE A 260 -30.21 -20.48 18.09
N GLN A 261 -29.16 -21.18 17.65
CA GLN A 261 -29.30 -22.42 16.87
C GLN A 261 -29.88 -23.53 17.72
N GLU A 262 -29.52 -23.58 19.01
CA GLU A 262 -30.00 -24.53 19.98
C GLU A 262 -31.39 -24.16 20.54
N ARG A 263 -31.96 -22.99 20.16
CA ARG A 263 -33.26 -22.47 20.62
C ARG A 263 -33.35 -22.29 22.15
N VAL A 264 -32.22 -22.01 22.82
CA VAL A 264 -32.14 -21.80 24.28
C VAL A 264 -31.72 -20.37 24.65
N ILE A 265 -31.81 -19.45 23.72
CA ILE A 265 -31.48 -18.04 23.94
C ILE A 265 -32.62 -17.34 24.71
N SER A 266 -32.27 -16.49 25.66
CA SER A 266 -33.24 -15.61 26.35
C SER A 266 -33.62 -14.42 25.47
N ASP A 267 -34.81 -13.84 25.73
CA ASP A 267 -35.28 -12.64 25.02
C ASP A 267 -34.30 -11.46 25.17
N ASP A 268 -33.72 -11.25 26.36
CA ASP A 268 -32.70 -10.23 26.61
C ASP A 268 -31.46 -10.46 25.75
N ASN A 269 -30.96 -11.68 25.64
CA ASN A 269 -29.80 -11.98 24.81
C ASN A 269 -30.14 -11.88 23.31
N MET A 270 -31.36 -12.20 22.90
CA MET A 270 -31.82 -12.00 21.52
C MET A 270 -31.85 -10.51 21.19
N GLN A 271 -32.38 -9.68 22.10
CA GLN A 271 -32.38 -8.23 21.91
C GLN A 271 -30.96 -7.67 21.80
N LYS A 272 -30.04 -8.05 22.70
CA LYS A 272 -28.61 -7.66 22.63
C LYS A 272 -27.96 -8.08 21.29
N ALA A 273 -28.29 -9.25 20.75
CA ALA A 273 -27.78 -9.70 19.48
C ALA A 273 -28.33 -8.87 18.31
N ASN A 274 -29.62 -8.49 18.36
CA ASN A 274 -30.23 -7.61 17.36
C ASN A 274 -29.61 -6.21 17.41
N ASP A 275 -29.54 -5.60 18.59
CA ASP A 275 -28.94 -4.28 18.77
C ASP A 275 -27.48 -4.23 18.27
N ALA A 276 -26.70 -5.29 18.56
CA ALA A 276 -25.34 -5.43 18.06
C ALA A 276 -25.30 -5.61 16.52
N THR A 277 -26.31 -6.25 15.93
CA THR A 277 -26.40 -6.39 14.48
C THR A 277 -26.66 -5.06 13.80
N ASP A 278 -27.58 -4.25 14.36
CA ASP A 278 -27.88 -2.91 13.87
C ASP A 278 -26.66 -1.98 14.03
N LEU A 279 -25.96 -2.10 15.16
CA LEU A 279 -24.71 -1.36 15.38
C LEU A 279 -23.63 -1.73 14.35
N VAL A 280 -23.40 -3.02 14.07
CA VAL A 280 -22.42 -3.45 13.04
C VAL A 280 -22.81 -2.92 11.67
N ALA A 281 -24.10 -2.86 11.34
CA ALA A 281 -24.59 -2.32 10.07
C ALA A 281 -24.29 -0.82 9.91
N SER A 282 -24.14 -0.07 11.02
CA SER A 282 -23.81 1.35 11.01
C SER A 282 -22.29 1.65 11.00
N LEU A 283 -21.44 0.65 11.27
CA LEU A 283 -19.99 0.83 11.29
C LEU A 283 -19.42 1.06 9.88
N PRO A 284 -18.33 1.83 9.75
CA PRO A 284 -17.62 2.03 8.48
C PRO A 284 -16.80 0.77 8.10
N PHE A 285 -17.49 -0.35 7.89
CA PHE A 285 -16.93 -1.67 7.62
C PHE A 285 -17.22 -2.13 6.21
N TYR A 286 -16.18 -2.47 5.48
CA TYR A 286 -16.24 -2.99 4.12
C TYR A 286 -15.61 -4.38 4.08
N SER A 287 -16.22 -5.34 3.36
CA SER A 287 -15.67 -6.68 3.25
C SER A 287 -15.71 -7.23 1.84
N ILE A 288 -14.59 -7.78 1.42
CA ILE A 288 -14.36 -8.42 0.13
C ILE A 288 -14.05 -9.90 0.36
N HIS A 289 -14.73 -10.79 -0.35
CA HIS A 289 -14.65 -12.23 -0.13
C HIS A 289 -14.09 -13.00 -1.35
N THR A 290 -13.69 -12.28 -2.39
CA THR A 290 -13.11 -12.85 -3.60
C THR A 290 -11.94 -12.00 -4.05
N ALA A 291 -10.76 -12.62 -4.15
CA ALA A 291 -9.62 -12.05 -4.82
C ALA A 291 -9.10 -13.08 -5.83
N ARG A 292 -8.87 -12.67 -7.07
CA ARG A 292 -8.43 -13.56 -8.15
C ARG A 292 -6.93 -13.56 -8.34
N ASN A 293 -6.29 -12.50 -7.93
CA ASN A 293 -4.84 -12.31 -8.00
C ASN A 293 -4.44 -11.14 -7.07
N PRO A 294 -3.14 -10.93 -6.84
CA PRO A 294 -2.67 -9.82 -6.00
C PRO A 294 -3.12 -8.44 -6.49
N GLN A 295 -3.20 -8.22 -7.79
CA GLN A 295 -3.61 -6.92 -8.37
C GLN A 295 -5.09 -6.60 -8.05
N ASP A 296 -5.96 -7.62 -7.96
CA ASP A 296 -7.35 -7.41 -7.52
C ASP A 296 -7.40 -6.86 -6.08
N VAL A 297 -6.54 -7.37 -5.18
CA VAL A 297 -6.46 -6.89 -3.80
C VAL A 297 -6.01 -5.43 -3.78
N LEU A 298 -4.94 -5.11 -4.52
CA LEU A 298 -4.38 -3.77 -4.58
C LEU A 298 -5.36 -2.75 -5.18
N SER A 299 -5.97 -3.08 -6.32
CA SER A 299 -6.90 -2.17 -7.02
C SER A 299 -8.16 -1.92 -6.20
N GLN A 300 -8.69 -2.96 -5.54
CA GLN A 300 -9.84 -2.81 -4.66
C GLN A 300 -9.48 -2.00 -3.42
N ALA A 301 -8.32 -2.23 -2.79
CA ALA A 301 -7.87 -1.43 -1.65
C ALA A 301 -7.75 0.05 -2.02
N ARG A 302 -7.08 0.39 -3.15
CA ARG A 302 -6.99 1.78 -3.66
C ARG A 302 -8.36 2.42 -3.85
N ASN A 303 -9.30 1.67 -4.45
CA ASN A 303 -10.65 2.18 -4.67
C ASN A 303 -11.40 2.47 -3.36
N TYR A 304 -11.30 1.57 -2.38
CA TYR A 304 -11.98 1.76 -1.09
C TYR A 304 -11.32 2.85 -0.24
N VAL A 305 -10.00 2.97 -0.25
CA VAL A 305 -9.28 4.09 0.40
C VAL A 305 -9.73 5.41 -0.21
N LYS A 306 -9.69 5.54 -1.53
CA LYS A 306 -10.08 6.78 -2.22
C LYS A 306 -11.56 7.14 -2.02
N LYS A 307 -12.46 6.16 -2.05
CA LYS A 307 -13.91 6.39 -2.03
C LYS A 307 -14.47 6.53 -0.61
N HIS A 308 -13.90 5.82 0.35
CA HIS A 308 -14.46 5.67 1.69
C HIS A 308 -13.50 6.07 2.81
N GLY A 309 -12.31 6.58 2.48
CA GLY A 309 -11.32 7.00 3.47
C GLY A 309 -10.83 5.86 4.37
N VAL A 310 -10.72 4.63 3.84
CA VAL A 310 -10.25 3.47 4.62
C VAL A 310 -8.86 3.75 5.19
N LYS A 311 -8.70 3.53 6.50
CA LYS A 311 -7.44 3.68 7.23
C LYS A 311 -6.85 2.36 7.70
N LEU A 312 -7.66 1.32 7.86
CA LEU A 312 -7.22 -0.02 8.21
C LEU A 312 -7.60 -1.03 7.13
N VAL A 313 -6.60 -1.76 6.64
CA VAL A 313 -6.80 -2.89 5.71
C VAL A 313 -6.43 -4.19 6.43
N VAL A 314 -7.33 -5.17 6.45
CA VAL A 314 -7.08 -6.50 7.02
C VAL A 314 -7.12 -7.54 5.89
N ILE A 315 -6.10 -8.39 5.79
CA ILE A 315 -6.01 -9.45 4.76
C ILE A 315 -5.96 -10.81 5.46
N ASP A 316 -7.05 -11.58 5.36
CA ASP A 316 -7.21 -12.90 5.96
C ASP A 316 -7.40 -13.98 4.87
N TYR A 317 -6.37 -14.71 4.52
CA TYR A 317 -4.95 -14.65 4.85
C TYR A 317 -4.10 -14.75 3.57
N LEU A 318 -2.85 -14.32 3.67
CA LEU A 318 -1.91 -14.14 2.56
C LEU A 318 -1.80 -15.34 1.61
N GLN A 319 -1.68 -16.55 2.16
CA GLN A 319 -1.47 -17.78 1.38
C GLN A 319 -2.69 -18.24 0.57
N LEU A 320 -3.87 -17.59 0.72
CA LEU A 320 -5.06 -17.84 -0.10
C LEU A 320 -5.15 -16.94 -1.32
N ILE A 321 -4.34 -15.89 -1.40
CA ILE A 321 -4.29 -15.06 -2.59
C ILE A 321 -3.62 -15.85 -3.70
N PRO A 322 -4.29 -16.07 -4.86
CA PRO A 322 -3.69 -16.77 -5.98
C PRO A 322 -2.50 -15.96 -6.52
N TRP A 323 -1.31 -16.58 -6.58
CA TRP A 323 -0.12 -15.93 -7.13
C TRP A 323 -0.06 -16.03 -8.65
N SER A 324 0.79 -15.21 -9.27
CA SER A 324 0.99 -15.21 -10.71
C SER A 324 1.55 -16.56 -11.21
N SER A 325 1.07 -17.04 -12.35
CA SER A 325 1.62 -18.22 -13.05
C SER A 325 3.09 -18.03 -13.47
N LYS A 326 3.63 -16.83 -13.42
CA LYS A 326 5.04 -16.52 -13.70
C LYS A 326 5.97 -16.82 -12.52
N ALA A 327 5.46 -16.97 -11.30
CA ALA A 327 6.26 -17.33 -10.14
C ALA A 327 6.74 -18.80 -10.25
N LYS A 328 8.04 -19.03 -10.03
CA LYS A 328 8.66 -20.35 -10.15
C LYS A 328 8.34 -21.25 -8.95
N SER A 329 7.94 -20.68 -7.82
CA SER A 329 7.61 -21.41 -6.61
C SER A 329 6.51 -20.67 -5.82
N LYS A 330 5.85 -21.43 -4.90
CA LYS A 330 4.88 -20.86 -3.98
C LYS A 330 5.50 -19.79 -3.08
N ALA A 331 6.73 -20.00 -2.62
CA ALA A 331 7.44 -19.05 -1.77
C ALA A 331 7.68 -17.72 -2.52
N GLU A 332 8.12 -17.75 -3.77
CA GLU A 332 8.29 -16.57 -4.62
C GLU A 332 6.97 -15.83 -4.85
N GLY A 333 5.87 -16.56 -5.06
CA GLY A 333 4.54 -15.96 -5.20
C GLY A 333 4.06 -15.28 -3.92
N ILE A 334 4.35 -15.84 -2.76
CA ILE A 334 4.02 -15.27 -1.45
C ILE A 334 4.88 -14.04 -1.17
N ALA A 335 6.17 -14.08 -1.50
CA ALA A 335 7.09 -12.95 -1.39
C ALA A 335 6.61 -11.75 -2.23
N ASP A 336 6.24 -11.98 -3.50
CA ASP A 336 5.70 -10.94 -4.38
C ASP A 336 4.43 -10.29 -3.80
N ILE A 337 3.54 -11.09 -3.21
CA ILE A 337 2.32 -10.56 -2.57
C ILE A 337 2.67 -9.74 -1.33
N SER A 338 3.56 -10.23 -0.47
CA SER A 338 4.00 -9.53 0.74
C SER A 338 4.60 -8.17 0.40
N HIS A 339 5.53 -8.14 -0.55
CA HIS A 339 6.14 -6.90 -1.02
C HIS A 339 5.11 -5.89 -1.56
N LYS A 340 4.17 -6.35 -2.38
CA LYS A 340 3.07 -5.52 -2.90
C LYS A 340 2.16 -4.97 -1.80
N VAL A 341 1.89 -5.77 -0.76
CA VAL A 341 1.11 -5.30 0.40
C VAL A 341 1.86 -4.20 1.16
N LYS A 342 3.18 -4.34 1.36
CA LYS A 342 3.98 -3.29 1.98
C LYS A 342 4.01 -2.01 1.13
N GLN A 343 4.19 -2.13 -0.20
CA GLN A 343 4.10 -0.98 -1.11
C GLN A 343 2.73 -0.31 -1.04
N LEU A 344 1.64 -1.08 -1.00
CA LEU A 344 0.29 -0.56 -0.85
C LEU A 344 0.13 0.25 0.45
N ALA A 345 0.62 -0.28 1.58
CA ALA A 345 0.53 0.40 2.87
C ALA A 345 1.22 1.78 2.82
N LEU A 346 2.43 1.84 2.24
CA LEU A 346 3.18 3.09 2.07
C LEU A 346 2.50 4.04 1.08
N GLU A 347 2.08 3.56 -0.09
CA GLU A 347 1.44 4.36 -1.16
C GLU A 347 0.15 5.03 -0.67
N LEU A 348 -0.68 4.28 0.06
CA LEU A 348 -1.99 4.75 0.50
C LEU A 348 -1.97 5.36 1.91
N ASN A 349 -0.84 5.33 2.59
CA ASN A 349 -0.67 5.77 3.97
C ASN A 349 -1.73 5.14 4.91
N VAL A 350 -1.88 3.80 4.84
CA VAL A 350 -2.86 3.03 5.62
C VAL A 350 -2.17 1.98 6.48
N SER A 351 -2.76 1.68 7.65
CA SER A 351 -2.33 0.57 8.49
C SER A 351 -2.81 -0.75 7.89
N VAL A 352 -1.94 -1.77 7.88
CA VAL A 352 -2.29 -3.09 7.35
C VAL A 352 -2.10 -4.18 8.40
N ILE A 353 -3.12 -5.02 8.61
CA ILE A 353 -3.00 -6.28 9.35
C ILE A 353 -2.98 -7.42 8.33
N LEU A 354 -1.83 -8.06 8.18
CA LEU A 354 -1.62 -9.17 7.29
C LEU A 354 -1.59 -10.48 8.07
N LEU A 355 -2.52 -11.40 7.80
CA LEU A 355 -2.54 -12.69 8.45
C LEU A 355 -1.69 -13.70 7.69
N SER A 356 -0.83 -14.42 8.44
CA SER A 356 0.01 -15.48 7.89
C SER A 356 -0.08 -16.75 8.74
N GLN A 357 0.16 -17.89 8.13
CA GLN A 357 0.23 -19.17 8.85
C GLN A 357 1.67 -19.48 9.23
N VAL A 358 1.87 -20.13 10.38
CA VAL A 358 3.15 -20.71 10.75
C VAL A 358 3.36 -22.07 10.05
N ASN A 359 4.61 -22.49 9.94
CA ASN A 359 4.95 -23.82 9.42
C ASN A 359 4.51 -24.93 10.40
N ARG A 360 4.46 -26.18 9.90
CA ARG A 360 3.97 -27.33 10.72
C ARG A 360 4.91 -27.67 11.88
N GLU A 361 6.19 -27.38 11.76
CA GLU A 361 7.19 -27.65 12.78
C GLU A 361 7.08 -26.65 13.93
N GLY A 362 6.95 -25.35 13.60
CA GLY A 362 6.67 -24.32 14.60
C GLY A 362 5.38 -24.55 15.38
N ALA A 363 4.32 -25.00 14.67
CA ALA A 363 3.04 -25.31 15.33
C ALA A 363 3.11 -26.44 16.39
N LYS A 364 4.15 -27.28 16.38
CA LYS A 364 4.38 -28.39 17.32
C LYS A 364 5.35 -28.04 18.46
N ARG A 365 5.95 -26.82 18.44
CA ARG A 365 6.91 -26.43 19.47
C ARG A 365 6.22 -26.08 20.78
N GLU A 366 6.66 -26.67 21.86
CA GLU A 366 6.23 -26.35 23.23
C GLU A 366 6.91 -25.05 23.75
N THR A 367 8.07 -24.68 23.21
CA THR A 367 8.89 -23.55 23.66
C THR A 367 8.44 -22.19 23.10
N GLY A 368 7.35 -22.16 22.33
CA GLY A 368 6.85 -20.93 21.66
C GLY A 368 7.31 -20.78 20.22
N LEU A 369 6.78 -19.79 19.54
CA LEU A 369 7.06 -19.47 18.15
C LEU A 369 8.20 -18.47 18.02
N SER A 370 8.92 -18.56 16.89
CA SER A 370 9.98 -17.65 16.49
C SER A 370 9.77 -17.17 15.04
N LEU A 371 10.54 -16.18 14.57
CA LEU A 371 10.48 -15.70 13.19
C LEU A 371 10.72 -16.81 12.18
N TYR A 372 11.57 -17.81 12.48
CA TYR A 372 11.83 -18.96 11.61
C TYR A 372 10.60 -19.85 11.38
N ASP A 373 9.56 -19.71 12.21
CA ASP A 373 8.34 -20.50 12.10
C ASP A 373 7.30 -19.87 11.15
N LEU A 374 7.57 -18.69 10.63
CA LEU A 374 6.77 -18.10 9.56
C LEU A 374 6.84 -18.99 8.32
N LYS A 375 5.69 -19.40 7.80
CA LYS A 375 5.61 -20.30 6.66
C LYS A 375 5.96 -19.59 5.37
N ASP A 376 6.87 -20.18 4.61
CA ASP A 376 7.24 -19.81 3.24
C ASP A 376 7.95 -18.42 3.10
N SER A 377 8.67 -17.90 4.18
CA SER A 377 9.03 -16.51 4.03
C SER A 377 10.07 -15.86 4.96
N GLY A 378 11.29 -15.81 4.57
CA GLY A 378 12.16 -14.67 4.93
C GLY A 378 11.60 -13.32 4.47
N ASP A 379 10.86 -13.31 3.37
CA ASP A 379 10.34 -12.08 2.75
C ASP A 379 9.15 -11.47 3.51
N ILE A 380 8.24 -12.28 4.07
CA ILE A 380 7.16 -11.75 4.94
C ILE A 380 7.77 -11.08 6.18
N GLU A 381 8.83 -11.66 6.75
CA GLU A 381 9.56 -11.03 7.85
C GLU A 381 10.18 -9.71 7.42
N ASN A 382 10.81 -9.66 6.24
CA ASN A 382 11.49 -8.46 5.75
C ASN A 382 10.51 -7.30 5.50
N ASP A 383 9.38 -7.57 4.88
CA ASP A 383 8.37 -6.58 4.50
C ASP A 383 7.54 -6.09 5.70
N ALA A 384 7.33 -6.91 6.72
CA ALA A 384 6.60 -6.52 7.92
C ALA A 384 7.36 -5.48 8.75
N ASP A 385 6.67 -4.48 9.27
CA ASP A 385 7.20 -3.56 10.28
C ASP A 385 7.07 -4.16 11.68
N ILE A 386 5.95 -4.84 11.92
CA ILE A 386 5.64 -5.53 13.17
C ILE A 386 5.31 -6.98 12.87
N VAL A 387 5.90 -7.92 13.60
CA VAL A 387 5.54 -9.35 13.55
C VAL A 387 5.04 -9.78 14.93
N LEU A 388 3.75 -10.11 14.99
CA LEU A 388 3.07 -10.63 16.18
C LEU A 388 2.85 -12.13 16.03
N LEU A 389 3.50 -12.91 16.87
CA LEU A 389 3.31 -14.36 16.96
C LEU A 389 2.36 -14.70 18.10
N LEU A 390 1.40 -15.59 17.84
CA LEU A 390 0.35 -15.97 18.78
C LEU A 390 0.26 -17.50 18.87
N TRP A 391 0.25 -18.07 20.09
CA TRP A 391 0.13 -19.51 20.30
C TRP A 391 -0.54 -19.85 21.65
N PRO A 392 -1.07 -21.06 21.84
CA PRO A 392 -1.63 -21.50 23.14
C PRO A 392 -0.53 -21.60 24.18
N LYS A 393 -0.78 -21.10 25.40
CA LYS A 393 0.19 -21.10 26.50
C LYS A 393 0.72 -22.49 26.86
N ASN A 394 -0.10 -23.52 26.73
CA ASN A 394 0.21 -24.91 27.14
C ASN A 394 0.49 -25.83 25.93
N GLY A 395 0.75 -25.29 24.74
CA GLY A 395 1.04 -26.09 23.53
C GLY A 395 -0.14 -26.86 22.96
N ASP A 396 -1.26 -26.97 23.68
CA ASP A 396 -2.40 -27.77 23.28
C ASP A 396 -3.57 -26.90 22.79
N ILE A 397 -3.81 -26.93 21.48
CA ILE A 397 -4.92 -26.21 20.86
C ILE A 397 -6.28 -26.85 21.16
N GLU A 398 -6.33 -28.14 21.41
CA GLU A 398 -7.56 -28.91 21.57
C GLU A 398 -7.96 -29.20 23.04
N GLY A 399 -7.02 -29.20 23.97
CA GLY A 399 -7.23 -29.75 25.32
C GLY A 399 -7.46 -28.77 26.46
N ALA A 400 -6.87 -27.57 26.42
CA ALA A 400 -6.86 -26.66 27.57
C ALA A 400 -7.93 -25.58 27.48
N LYS A 401 -9.20 -25.95 27.53
CA LYS A 401 -10.29 -24.99 27.73
C LYS A 401 -10.48 -24.75 29.22
N SER A 402 -9.81 -23.72 29.74
CA SER A 402 -10.16 -23.18 31.06
C SER A 402 -11.55 -22.52 30.98
N SER A 403 -12.25 -22.39 32.09
CA SER A 403 -13.59 -21.81 32.16
C SER A 403 -13.69 -20.83 33.33
N ASP A 404 -14.33 -19.72 33.12
CA ASP A 404 -14.71 -18.78 34.18
C ASP A 404 -16.18 -18.36 34.05
N ALA A 405 -16.61 -17.34 34.79
CA ALA A 405 -17.98 -16.84 34.76
C ALA A 405 -18.45 -16.33 33.35
N LYS A 406 -17.52 -16.12 32.42
CA LYS A 406 -17.80 -15.71 31.03
C LYS A 406 -17.83 -16.88 30.05
N GLY A 407 -17.53 -18.07 30.50
CA GLY A 407 -17.50 -19.29 29.72
C GLY A 407 -16.10 -19.83 29.42
N PRO A 408 -16.01 -20.80 28.52
CA PRO A 408 -14.73 -21.42 28.17
C PRO A 408 -13.82 -20.44 27.39
N PHE A 409 -12.55 -20.44 27.78
CA PHE A 409 -11.51 -19.62 27.12
C PHE A 409 -10.24 -20.46 26.91
N THR A 410 -9.38 -19.97 25.99
CA THR A 410 -8.01 -20.47 25.83
C THR A 410 -7.06 -19.37 26.27
N ASP A 411 -6.08 -19.71 27.12
CA ASP A 411 -4.95 -18.84 27.42
C ASP A 411 -3.98 -18.84 26.21
N LEU A 412 -3.83 -17.70 25.60
CA LEU A 412 -2.92 -17.49 24.49
C LEU A 412 -1.72 -16.70 24.99
N GLN A 413 -0.57 -17.05 24.49
CA GLN A 413 0.66 -16.26 24.61
C GLN A 413 0.94 -15.58 23.30
N TYR A 414 1.43 -14.34 23.35
CA TYR A 414 1.91 -13.62 22.17
C TYR A 414 3.31 -13.05 22.40
N THR A 415 4.03 -12.86 21.31
CA THR A 415 5.32 -12.16 21.30
C THR A 415 5.41 -11.26 20.08
N ILE A 416 5.91 -10.04 20.29
CA ILE A 416 6.30 -9.13 19.22
C ILE A 416 7.72 -9.55 18.82
N ALA A 417 7.82 -10.39 17.80
CA ALA A 417 9.09 -10.96 17.34
C ALA A 417 9.91 -9.98 16.51
N LYS A 418 9.23 -9.03 15.84
CA LYS A 418 9.83 -7.90 15.12
C LYS A 418 9.02 -6.63 15.41
N ASN A 419 9.73 -5.53 15.63
CA ASN A 419 9.16 -4.19 15.75
C ASN A 419 10.21 -3.18 15.28
N ARG A 420 9.91 -2.41 14.23
CA ARG A 420 10.86 -1.43 13.69
C ARG A 420 10.98 -0.20 14.57
N GLU A 421 9.89 0.24 15.18
CA GLU A 421 9.81 1.47 15.96
C GLU A 421 9.67 1.24 17.47
N GLY A 422 9.70 -0.01 17.94
CA GLY A 422 9.51 -0.34 19.34
C GLY A 422 10.32 -1.53 19.82
N GLU A 423 9.97 -2.03 20.99
CA GLU A 423 10.65 -3.16 21.61
C GLU A 423 10.34 -4.49 20.88
N ARG A 424 11.36 -5.33 20.73
CA ARG A 424 11.26 -6.67 20.16
C ARG A 424 11.50 -7.73 21.22
N GLY A 425 10.93 -8.92 21.03
CA GLY A 425 11.07 -10.03 21.97
C GLY A 425 10.22 -9.88 23.24
N VAL A 426 9.44 -8.81 23.32
CA VAL A 426 8.45 -8.59 24.39
C VAL A 426 7.14 -9.30 24.06
N GLY A 427 6.38 -9.67 25.07
CA GLY A 427 5.13 -10.38 24.87
C GLY A 427 4.25 -10.40 26.10
N GLY A 428 3.12 -11.05 25.98
CA GLY A 428 2.12 -11.13 27.04
C GLY A 428 1.17 -12.29 26.84
N TYR A 429 0.07 -12.22 27.58
CA TYR A 429 -0.96 -13.23 27.56
C TYR A 429 -2.32 -12.63 27.23
N LEU A 430 -3.14 -13.38 26.51
CA LEU A 430 -4.51 -13.04 26.18
C LEU A 430 -5.43 -14.21 26.52
N LYS A 431 -6.60 -13.92 27.06
CA LYS A 431 -7.69 -14.90 27.20
C LYS A 431 -8.60 -14.77 26.00
N PHE A 432 -8.71 -15.83 25.21
CA PHE A 432 -9.63 -15.88 24.08
C PHE A 432 -10.90 -16.63 24.43
N TYR A 433 -12.02 -15.93 24.55
CA TYR A 433 -13.35 -16.49 24.81
C TYR A 433 -14.01 -16.87 23.47
N HIS A 434 -13.88 -18.15 23.10
CA HIS A 434 -14.32 -18.66 21.79
C HIS A 434 -15.79 -18.39 21.48
N CYS A 435 -16.67 -18.58 22.51
CA CYS A 435 -18.12 -18.41 22.34
C CYS A 435 -18.52 -16.95 22.17
N LEU A 436 -17.65 -16.00 22.55
CA LEU A 436 -17.92 -14.57 22.52
C LEU A 436 -17.11 -13.85 21.45
N GLY A 437 -16.08 -14.48 20.87
CA GLY A 437 -15.14 -13.83 19.95
C GLY A 437 -14.37 -12.66 20.59
N ARG A 438 -14.17 -12.69 21.92
CA ARG A 438 -13.55 -11.60 22.70
C ARG A 438 -12.18 -12.00 23.21
N PHE A 439 -11.31 -10.98 23.30
CA PHE A 439 -10.00 -11.08 23.93
C PHE A 439 -9.92 -10.20 25.19
N LYS A 440 -9.12 -10.64 26.17
CA LYS A 440 -8.81 -9.92 27.38
C LYS A 440 -7.36 -10.10 27.77
#